data_9a4f2624820a8dc8fa88dd77c14d40a4
#
_entry.id   9a4f2624820a8dc8fa88dd77c14d40a4
#
_cell.length_a   1.000
_cell.length_b   1.000
_cell.length_c   1.000
_cell.angle_alpha   90.00
_cell.angle_beta   90.00
_cell.angle_gamma   90.00
#
_symmetry.space_group_name_H-M   'P 1'
#
loop_
_entity.id
_entity.type
_entity.pdbx_description
1 polymer ?
#
loop_
_entity_poly.entity_id
_entity_poly.type
_entity_poly.pdbx_seq_one_letter_code
_entity_poly.pdbx_strand_id
1 'polypeptide(L)'
;ALARILRYGIDKSNSIVTLREEMEWLQQYIFLQQTRLKNTFSYELDVPKELLDCKIHKLLFQPFVENAILHGFEGVRRHHILVVKVQKRQNGFLQIIVKDNGKGIQENKIQEIKSRLLDSGEKDHIGMNNAIERLRMYYGEEARFDIKSQVGEGTVVIIEIPGK
;
A
#
# COMPACT_ATOMS: atom_id res chain seq x y z
N ALA A 1 14.55 15.36 -4.18
CA ALA A 1 13.63 14.23 -3.98
C ALA A 1 12.79 14.40 -2.72
N LEU A 2 13.42 14.66 -1.57
CA LEU A 2 12.66 14.80 -0.30
C LEU A 2 11.66 15.96 -0.35
N ALA A 3 12.07 17.12 -0.85
CA ALA A 3 11.20 18.29 -0.97
C ALA A 3 9.98 18.00 -1.84
N ARG A 4 10.18 17.23 -2.90
CA ARG A 4 9.11 16.85 -3.82
C ARG A 4 8.12 15.89 -3.17
N ILE A 5 8.62 14.93 -2.37
CA ILE A 5 7.78 14.00 -1.61
C ILE A 5 6.95 14.74 -0.57
N LEU A 6 7.57 15.66 0.18
CA LEU A 6 6.88 16.46 1.18
C LEU A 6 5.81 17.35 0.54
N ARG A 7 6.13 17.97 -0.58
CA ARG A 7 5.19 18.82 -1.31
C ARG A 7 3.99 18.02 -1.79
N TYR A 8 4.22 16.83 -2.33
CA TYR A 8 3.15 15.95 -2.79
C TYR A 8 2.22 15.55 -1.64
N GLY A 9 2.77 15.22 -0.48
CA GLY A 9 1.98 14.83 0.68
C GLY A 9 1.18 15.97 1.31
N ILE A 10 1.71 17.21 1.23
CA ILE A 10 1.09 18.38 1.87
C ILE A 10 0.07 19.07 0.95
N ASP A 11 0.24 18.95 -0.36
CA ASP A 11 -0.65 19.61 -1.32
C ASP A 11 -2.05 19.02 -1.28
N LYS A 12 -2.97 19.73 -0.67
CA LYS A 12 -4.37 19.32 -0.52
C LYS A 12 -5.24 19.72 -1.70
N SER A 13 -4.72 20.50 -2.64
CA SER A 13 -5.47 20.99 -3.79
C SER A 13 -5.80 19.89 -4.80
N ASN A 14 -5.00 18.80 -4.83
CA ASN A 14 -5.18 17.68 -5.72
C ASN A 14 -5.31 16.38 -4.92
N SER A 15 -6.50 16.09 -4.42
CA SER A 15 -6.77 14.82 -3.74
C SER A 15 -6.89 13.64 -4.70
N ILE A 16 -7.17 13.90 -5.98
CA ILE A 16 -7.27 12.89 -7.03
C ILE A 16 -6.13 13.09 -8.02
N VAL A 17 -5.40 12.02 -8.29
CA VAL A 17 -4.24 12.01 -9.18
C VAL A 17 -4.35 10.82 -10.12
N THR A 18 -3.51 10.80 -11.15
CA THR A 18 -3.41 9.63 -12.01
C THR A 18 -2.55 8.56 -11.33
N LEU A 19 -2.78 7.32 -11.75
CA LEU A 19 -1.95 6.22 -11.28
C LEU A 19 -0.47 6.44 -11.65
N ARG A 20 -0.21 7.09 -12.80
CA ARG A 20 1.13 7.49 -13.22
C ARG A 20 1.82 8.37 -12.17
N GLU A 21 1.13 9.40 -11.71
CA GLU A 21 1.66 10.33 -10.70
C GLU A 21 1.93 9.61 -9.38
N GLU A 22 1.03 8.73 -8.96
CA GLU A 22 1.22 7.93 -7.75
C GLU A 22 2.46 7.02 -7.88
N MET A 23 2.63 6.37 -9.02
CA MET A 23 3.78 5.49 -9.24
C MET A 23 5.10 6.27 -9.26
N GLU A 24 5.12 7.46 -9.86
CA GLU A 24 6.30 8.32 -9.84
C GLU A 24 6.69 8.72 -8.42
N TRP A 25 5.71 9.13 -7.64
CA TRP A 25 5.93 9.49 -6.24
C TRP A 25 6.41 8.26 -5.44
N LEU A 26 5.76 7.12 -5.64
CA LEU A 26 6.10 5.89 -4.95
C LEU A 26 7.52 5.44 -5.24
N GLN A 27 7.98 5.56 -6.49
CA GLN A 27 9.35 5.25 -6.87
C GLN A 27 10.35 6.12 -6.12
N GLN A 28 10.08 7.41 -5.98
CA GLN A 28 10.94 8.32 -5.24
C GLN A 28 10.99 7.96 -3.76
N TYR A 29 9.86 7.63 -3.17
CA TYR A 29 9.79 7.19 -1.79
C TYR A 29 10.59 5.90 -1.57
N ILE A 30 10.39 4.91 -2.42
CA ILE A 30 11.12 3.64 -2.34
C ILE A 30 12.62 3.86 -2.50
N PHE A 31 13.03 4.71 -3.43
CA PHE A 31 14.44 5.03 -3.64
C PHE A 31 15.07 5.61 -2.37
N LEU A 32 14.38 6.53 -1.69
CA LEU A 32 14.88 7.08 -0.43
C LEU A 32 15.02 6.00 0.64
N GLN A 33 14.07 5.09 0.72
CA GLN A 33 14.13 3.99 1.68
C GLN A 33 15.25 3.01 1.34
N GLN A 34 15.48 2.71 0.07
CA GLN A 34 16.61 1.87 -0.35
C GLN A 34 17.94 2.49 0.06
N THR A 35 18.08 3.80 -0.13
CA THR A 35 19.29 4.53 0.27
C THR A 35 19.48 4.46 1.79
N ARG A 36 18.42 4.70 2.55
CA ARG A 36 18.46 4.66 4.01
C ARG A 36 18.81 3.26 4.53
N LEU A 37 18.28 2.23 3.89
CA LEU A 37 18.49 0.83 4.29
C LEU A 37 19.65 0.15 3.55
N LYS A 38 20.50 0.92 2.88
CA LYS A 38 21.74 0.43 2.22
C LYS A 38 21.47 -0.68 1.21
N ASN A 39 20.40 -0.52 0.41
CA ASN A 39 20.02 -1.45 -0.67
C ASN A 39 19.78 -2.89 -0.18
N THR A 40 19.17 -3.04 1.00
CA THR A 40 18.87 -4.37 1.56
C THR A 40 17.60 -4.98 0.97
N PHE A 41 16.88 -4.26 0.10
CA PHE A 41 15.71 -4.80 -0.57
C PHE A 41 15.64 -4.36 -2.03
N SER A 42 14.94 -5.14 -2.84
CA SER A 42 14.58 -4.78 -4.20
C SER A 42 13.06 -4.64 -4.32
N TYR A 43 12.61 -4.00 -5.38
CA TYR A 43 11.18 -3.80 -5.58
C TYR A 43 10.80 -3.96 -7.05
N GLU A 44 9.52 -4.23 -7.27
CA GLU A 44 8.91 -4.30 -8.60
C GLU A 44 7.60 -3.53 -8.56
N LEU A 45 7.39 -2.66 -9.54
CA LEU A 45 6.11 -1.97 -9.76
C LEU A 45 5.55 -2.46 -11.09
N ASP A 46 4.52 -3.29 -11.02
CA ASP A 46 3.89 -3.89 -12.19
C ASP A 46 2.54 -3.23 -12.44
N VAL A 47 2.53 -2.24 -13.31
CA VAL A 47 1.32 -1.48 -13.66
C VAL A 47 1.19 -1.45 -15.17
N PRO A 48 0.10 -2.03 -15.74
CA PRO A 48 -0.13 -1.97 -17.18
C PRO A 48 -0.24 -0.52 -17.67
N LYS A 49 0.32 -0.26 -18.85
CA LYS A 49 0.32 1.08 -19.43
C LYS A 49 -1.09 1.63 -19.61
N GLU A 50 -2.05 0.77 -19.92
CA GLU A 50 -3.46 1.16 -20.11
C GLU A 50 -4.10 1.73 -18.85
N LEU A 51 -3.54 1.43 -17.68
CA LEU A 51 -4.09 1.87 -16.40
C LEU A 51 -3.42 3.14 -15.87
N LEU A 52 -2.34 3.60 -16.49
CA LEU A 52 -1.56 4.73 -15.96
C LEU A 52 -2.35 6.04 -15.89
N ASP A 53 -3.34 6.22 -16.75
CA ASP A 53 -4.16 7.44 -16.75
C ASP A 53 -5.43 7.31 -15.90
N CYS A 54 -5.65 6.16 -15.27
CA CYS A 54 -6.73 5.99 -14.30
C CYS A 54 -6.53 6.91 -13.11
N LYS A 55 -7.63 7.45 -12.61
CA LYS A 55 -7.60 8.39 -11.49
C LYS A 55 -7.87 7.66 -10.19
N ILE A 56 -7.07 7.95 -9.19
CA ILE A 56 -7.18 7.38 -7.85
C ILE A 56 -7.00 8.49 -6.81
N HIS A 57 -7.37 8.21 -5.60
CA HIS A 57 -7.06 9.11 -4.50
C HIS A 57 -5.57 9.06 -4.16
N LYS A 58 -5.02 10.22 -3.93
CA LYS A 58 -3.61 10.46 -3.62
C LYS A 58 -3.18 9.69 -2.38
N LEU A 59 -1.97 9.17 -2.40
CA LEU A 59 -1.34 8.45 -1.28
C LEU A 59 -2.09 7.16 -0.89
N LEU A 60 -2.76 6.53 -1.85
CA LEU A 60 -3.46 5.27 -1.60
C LEU A 60 -2.50 4.12 -1.28
N PHE A 61 -1.36 4.07 -1.98
CA PHE A 61 -0.38 2.97 -1.84
C PHE A 61 0.57 3.16 -0.67
N GLN A 62 0.91 4.38 -0.34
CA GLN A 62 2.01 4.68 0.58
C GLN A 62 1.91 3.96 1.92
N PRO A 63 0.77 3.97 2.63
CA PRO A 63 0.72 3.34 3.95
C PRO A 63 1.04 1.86 3.92
N PHE A 64 0.65 1.17 2.86
CA PHE A 64 0.87 -0.27 2.72
C PHE A 64 2.33 -0.57 2.36
N VAL A 65 2.91 0.24 1.47
CA VAL A 65 4.33 0.13 1.11
C VAL A 65 5.21 0.48 2.31
N GLU A 66 4.87 1.54 3.01
CA GLU A 66 5.57 1.96 4.22
C GLU A 66 5.55 0.87 5.28
N ASN A 67 4.39 0.25 5.49
CA ASN A 67 4.25 -0.84 6.43
C ASN A 67 5.15 -2.03 6.08
N ALA A 68 5.22 -2.39 4.80
CA ALA A 68 6.10 -3.47 4.33
C ALA A 68 7.58 -3.14 4.60
N ILE A 69 8.01 -1.94 4.26
CA ILE A 69 9.42 -1.54 4.37
C ILE A 69 9.83 -1.37 5.83
N LEU A 70 9.02 -0.68 6.64
CA LEU A 70 9.40 -0.33 8.02
C LEU A 70 9.14 -1.46 9.01
N HIS A 71 8.13 -2.28 8.78
CA HIS A 71 7.73 -3.33 9.71
C HIS A 71 7.93 -4.73 9.15
N GLY A 72 7.58 -4.95 7.90
CA GLY A 72 7.68 -6.28 7.29
C GLY A 72 9.11 -6.79 7.22
N PHE A 73 10.05 -5.92 6.92
CA PHE A 73 11.45 -6.29 6.74
C PHE A 73 12.28 -6.24 8.02
N GLU A 74 11.72 -5.72 9.10
CA GLU A 74 12.44 -5.60 10.37
C GLU A 74 12.85 -6.96 10.91
N GLY A 75 14.16 -7.13 11.18
CA GLY A 75 14.70 -8.35 11.76
C GLY A 75 14.83 -9.53 10.80
N VAL A 76 14.48 -9.37 9.53
CA VAL A 76 14.56 -10.42 8.53
C VAL A 76 15.92 -10.37 7.84
N ARG A 77 16.65 -11.50 7.82
CA ARG A 77 18.02 -11.55 7.30
C ARG A 77 18.14 -11.83 5.81
N ARG A 78 17.11 -12.42 5.18
CA ARG A 78 17.15 -12.68 3.74
C ARG A 78 16.97 -11.38 2.95
N HIS A 79 17.31 -11.42 1.67
CA HIS A 79 17.06 -10.28 0.80
C HIS A 79 15.57 -9.98 0.73
N HIS A 80 15.20 -8.75 0.98
CA HIS A 80 13.81 -8.33 1.03
C HIS A 80 13.31 -7.98 -0.37
N ILE A 81 12.07 -8.38 -0.67
CA ILE A 81 11.43 -8.14 -1.96
C ILE A 81 10.07 -7.52 -1.73
N LEU A 82 9.84 -6.39 -2.38
CA LEU A 82 8.56 -5.68 -2.36
C LEU A 82 7.97 -5.69 -3.77
N VAL A 83 6.74 -6.13 -3.91
CA VAL A 83 6.03 -6.11 -5.20
C VAL A 83 4.75 -5.29 -5.06
N VAL A 84 4.56 -4.33 -5.95
CA VAL A 84 3.31 -3.59 -6.09
C VAL A 84 2.75 -3.88 -7.47
N LYS A 85 1.56 -4.41 -7.52
CA LYS A 85 0.91 -4.80 -8.77
C LYS A 85 -0.48 -4.19 -8.84
N VAL A 86 -0.83 -3.67 -10.03
CA VAL A 86 -2.17 -3.15 -10.30
C VAL A 86 -2.72 -3.87 -11.51
N GLN A 87 -3.96 -4.31 -11.42
CA GLN A 87 -4.65 -4.92 -12.55
C GLN A 87 -6.12 -4.52 -12.56
N LYS A 88 -6.71 -4.56 -13.73
CA LYS A 88 -8.14 -4.29 -13.88
C LYS A 88 -8.89 -5.61 -13.85
N ARG A 89 -9.92 -5.69 -13.01
CA ARG A 89 -10.78 -6.86 -12.90
C ARG A 89 -11.90 -6.81 -13.95
N GLN A 90 -12.53 -7.94 -14.20
CA GLN A 90 -13.64 -8.06 -15.18
C GLN A 90 -14.82 -7.16 -14.82
N ASN A 91 -15.04 -6.90 -13.53
CA ASN A 91 -16.10 -6.02 -13.07
C ASN A 91 -15.76 -4.52 -13.20
N GLY A 92 -14.62 -4.17 -13.79
CA GLY A 92 -14.18 -2.79 -13.94
C GLY A 92 -13.41 -2.24 -12.74
N PHE A 93 -13.32 -2.98 -11.65
CA PHE A 93 -12.58 -2.55 -10.47
C PHE A 93 -11.08 -2.64 -10.72
N LEU A 94 -10.33 -1.75 -10.08
CA LEU A 94 -8.88 -1.85 -9.99
C LEU A 94 -8.51 -2.69 -8.77
N GLN A 95 -7.68 -3.69 -8.98
CA GLN A 95 -7.12 -4.48 -7.90
C GLN A 95 -5.66 -4.07 -7.69
N ILE A 96 -5.33 -3.73 -6.47
CA ILE A 96 -4.00 -3.30 -6.05
C ILE A 96 -3.47 -4.36 -5.10
N ILE A 97 -2.29 -4.88 -5.40
CA ILE A 97 -1.64 -5.90 -4.58
C ILE A 97 -0.31 -5.35 -4.10
N VAL A 98 -0.10 -5.34 -2.79
CA VAL A 98 1.19 -4.99 -2.18
C VAL A 98 1.69 -6.23 -1.45
N LYS A 99 2.77 -6.79 -1.93
CA LYS A 99 3.32 -8.05 -1.42
C LYS A 99 4.75 -7.85 -0.94
N ASP A 100 5.05 -8.39 0.23
CA ASP A 100 6.42 -8.43 0.74
C ASP A 100 6.77 -9.85 1.20
N ASN A 101 8.07 -10.15 1.25
CA ASN A 101 8.59 -11.40 1.78
C ASN A 101 9.17 -11.20 3.19
N GLY A 102 8.57 -10.32 3.96
CA GLY A 102 9.03 -9.97 5.29
C GLY A 102 8.70 -10.99 6.37
N LYS A 103 8.64 -10.53 7.60
CA LYS A 103 8.40 -11.41 8.76
C LYS A 103 7.00 -11.96 8.86
N GLY A 104 6.05 -11.37 8.15
CA GLY A 104 4.64 -11.75 8.25
C GLY A 104 3.97 -11.22 9.50
N ILE A 105 2.69 -11.48 9.62
CA ILE A 105 1.84 -11.04 10.73
C ILE A 105 1.18 -12.27 11.33
N GLN A 106 1.13 -12.33 12.67
CA GLN A 106 0.47 -13.43 13.36
C GLN A 106 -1.03 -13.44 13.11
N GLU A 107 -1.61 -14.64 13.09
CA GLU A 107 -3.03 -14.83 12.76
C GLU A 107 -3.96 -14.04 13.66
N ASN A 108 -3.67 -13.93 14.96
CA ASN A 108 -4.49 -13.15 15.88
C ASN A 108 -4.52 -11.65 15.50
N LYS A 109 -3.40 -11.09 15.04
CA LYS A 109 -3.36 -9.71 14.58
C LYS A 109 -4.09 -9.53 13.25
N ILE A 110 -4.00 -10.50 12.35
CA ILE A 110 -4.78 -10.52 11.10
C ILE A 110 -6.26 -10.46 11.41
N GLN A 111 -6.73 -11.27 12.36
CA GLN A 111 -8.13 -11.28 12.77
C GLN A 111 -8.56 -9.93 13.38
N GLU A 112 -7.71 -9.30 14.16
CA GLU A 112 -7.98 -7.95 14.69
C GLU A 112 -8.13 -6.93 13.56
N ILE A 113 -7.22 -6.94 12.57
CA ILE A 113 -7.30 -6.04 11.42
C ILE A 113 -8.60 -6.25 10.65
N LYS A 114 -8.95 -7.49 10.38
CA LYS A 114 -10.19 -7.84 9.67
C LYS A 114 -11.44 -7.49 10.47
N SER A 115 -11.43 -7.68 11.77
CA SER A 115 -12.59 -7.33 12.61
C SER A 115 -12.83 -5.83 12.66
N ARG A 116 -11.77 -5.03 12.58
CA ARG A 116 -11.87 -3.57 12.56
C ARG A 116 -12.34 -3.01 11.23
N LEU A 117 -12.31 -3.80 10.17
CA LEU A 117 -12.98 -3.45 8.92
C LEU A 117 -14.50 -3.35 9.11
N LEU A 118 -15.02 -4.03 10.11
CA LEU A 118 -16.44 -4.04 10.44
C LEU A 118 -16.81 -3.04 11.55
N ASP A 119 -15.83 -2.55 12.30
CA ASP A 119 -16.06 -1.71 13.48
C ASP A 119 -15.10 -0.52 13.50
N SER A 120 -15.63 0.69 13.58
CA SER A 120 -14.90 1.94 13.35
C SER A 120 -14.28 2.56 14.62
N GLY A 121 -14.03 1.80 15.69
CA GLY A 121 -13.91 2.40 17.01
C GLY A 121 -12.59 2.42 17.75
N GLU A 122 -11.53 1.65 17.44
CA GLU A 122 -10.34 1.61 18.30
C GLU A 122 -8.98 1.59 17.59
N LYS A 123 -7.96 2.17 18.28
CA LYS A 123 -6.78 2.81 17.68
C LYS A 123 -5.42 2.16 17.94
N ASP A 124 -5.27 0.84 17.99
CA ASP A 124 -3.96 0.27 18.38
C ASP A 124 -2.99 -0.06 17.25
N HIS A 125 -3.39 0.05 15.97
CA HIS A 125 -2.50 -0.11 14.82
C HIS A 125 -2.64 1.09 13.89
N ILE A 126 -2.02 2.19 14.27
CA ILE A 126 -2.25 3.51 13.72
C ILE A 126 -2.06 3.60 12.20
N GLY A 127 -1.01 2.96 11.64
CA GLY A 127 -0.72 3.06 10.22
C GLY A 127 -1.71 2.33 9.32
N MET A 128 -1.94 1.04 9.59
CA MET A 128 -2.82 0.20 8.77
C MET A 128 -4.29 0.59 8.93
N ASN A 129 -4.72 0.89 10.16
CA ASN A 129 -6.10 1.30 10.43
C ASN A 129 -6.43 2.64 9.77
N ASN A 130 -5.50 3.59 9.81
CA ASN A 130 -5.69 4.88 9.14
C ASN A 130 -5.80 4.71 7.63
N ALA A 131 -5.02 3.80 7.05
CA ALA A 131 -5.09 3.50 5.63
C ALA A 131 -6.45 2.91 5.24
N ILE A 132 -6.97 1.99 6.04
CA ILE A 132 -8.28 1.36 5.81
C ILE A 132 -9.41 2.37 5.99
N GLU A 133 -9.35 3.21 7.02
CA GLU A 133 -10.33 4.27 7.24
C GLU A 133 -10.35 5.26 6.09
N ARG A 134 -9.16 5.64 5.59
CA ARG A 134 -9.03 6.53 4.45
C ARG A 134 -9.62 5.92 3.18
N LEU A 135 -9.37 4.63 2.98
CA LEU A 135 -9.94 3.88 1.86
C LEU A 135 -11.47 3.92 1.88
N ARG A 136 -12.06 3.71 3.04
CA ARG A 136 -13.51 3.79 3.23
C ARG A 136 -14.05 5.19 3.04
N MET A 137 -13.32 6.19 3.53
CA MET A 137 -13.71 7.59 3.38
C MET A 137 -13.78 8.00 1.91
N TYR A 138 -12.82 7.54 1.10
CA TYR A 138 -12.74 7.93 -0.30
C TYR A 138 -13.65 7.10 -1.21
N TYR A 139 -13.83 5.82 -0.95
CA TYR A 139 -14.53 4.90 -1.85
C TYR A 139 -15.78 4.27 -1.24
N GLY A 140 -16.05 4.52 0.04
CA GLY A 140 -17.22 4.00 0.73
C GLY A 140 -17.18 2.48 0.84
N GLU A 141 -18.37 1.87 0.84
CA GLU A 141 -18.51 0.42 0.96
C GLU A 141 -18.13 -0.34 -0.30
N GLU A 142 -17.93 0.34 -1.41
CA GLU A 142 -17.50 -0.30 -2.65
C GLU A 142 -16.03 -0.74 -2.59
N ALA A 143 -15.24 -0.10 -1.75
CA ALA A 143 -13.85 -0.52 -1.56
C ALA A 143 -13.78 -1.84 -0.79
N ARG A 144 -12.90 -2.71 -1.24
CA ARG A 144 -12.65 -4.00 -0.60
C ARG A 144 -11.20 -4.07 -0.16
N PHE A 145 -10.98 -4.70 0.97
CA PHE A 145 -9.65 -4.89 1.53
C PHE A 145 -9.53 -6.32 2.01
N ASP A 146 -8.43 -6.96 1.68
CA ASP A 146 -8.07 -8.26 2.25
C ASP A 146 -6.59 -8.28 2.57
N ILE A 147 -6.21 -9.05 3.57
CA ILE A 147 -4.83 -9.22 3.96
C ILE A 147 -4.58 -10.69 4.25
N LYS A 148 -3.51 -11.22 3.67
CA LYS A 148 -3.05 -12.59 3.88
C LYS A 148 -1.61 -12.53 4.33
N SER A 149 -1.28 -13.29 5.37
CA SER A 149 0.07 -13.27 5.89
C SER A 149 0.40 -14.60 6.53
N GLN A 150 1.67 -14.95 6.48
CA GLN A 150 2.22 -16.11 7.15
C GLN A 150 3.54 -15.74 7.79
N VAL A 151 3.66 -15.99 9.08
CA VAL A 151 4.87 -15.70 9.85
C VAL A 151 6.06 -16.40 9.20
N GLY A 152 7.13 -15.64 8.96
CA GLY A 152 8.33 -16.14 8.30
C GLY A 152 8.30 -16.11 6.77
N GLU A 153 7.16 -15.86 6.15
CA GLU A 153 7.05 -15.84 4.68
C GLU A 153 6.73 -14.46 4.11
N GLY A 154 5.89 -13.69 4.79
CA GLY A 154 5.56 -12.33 4.36
C GLY A 154 4.08 -12.02 4.41
N THR A 155 3.70 -10.92 3.75
CA THR A 155 2.35 -10.37 3.79
C THR A 155 1.90 -9.97 2.39
N VAL A 156 0.63 -10.21 2.09
CA VAL A 156 -0.03 -9.75 0.86
C VAL A 156 -1.24 -8.92 1.26
N VAL A 157 -1.26 -7.66 0.84
CA VAL A 157 -2.40 -6.76 0.99
C VAL A 157 -3.08 -6.64 -0.36
N ILE A 158 -4.39 -6.83 -0.40
CA ILE A 158 -5.20 -6.75 -1.61
C ILE A 158 -6.27 -5.70 -1.41
N ILE A 159 -6.30 -4.72 -2.31
CA ILE A 159 -7.27 -3.63 -2.28
C ILE A 159 -8.01 -3.63 -3.60
N GLU A 160 -9.34 -3.53 -3.55
CA GLU A 160 -10.14 -3.34 -4.76
C GLU A 160 -10.94 -2.06 -4.64
N ILE A 161 -10.85 -1.21 -5.65
CA ILE A 161 -11.54 0.07 -5.72
C ILE A 161 -12.23 0.20 -7.08
N PRO A 162 -13.33 1.00 -7.14
CA PRO A 162 -13.97 1.26 -8.42
C PRO A 162 -12.99 1.92 -9.40
N GLY A 163 -12.89 1.40 -10.61
CA GLY A 163 -12.05 1.97 -11.66
C GLY A 163 -12.79 3.08 -12.38
N LYS A 164 -12.10 4.18 -12.67
CA LYS A 164 -12.63 5.27 -13.47
C LYS A 164 -11.68 5.63 -14.60
#